data_63a95c3a415f5087af8a97a5de4b3d9a
#
_entry.id   63a95c3a415f5087af8a97a5de4b3d9a
#
_cell.length_a   1.000
_cell.length_b   1.000
_cell.length_c   1.000
_cell.angle_alpha   90.00
_cell.angle_beta   90.00
_cell.angle_gamma   90.00
#
_symmetry.space_group_name_H-M   'P 1'
#
loop_
_entity.id
_entity.type
_entity.pdbx_description
1 polymer ?
#
loop_
_entity_poly.entity_id
_entity_poly.type
_entity_poly.pdbx_seq_one_letter_code
_entity_poly.pdbx_strand_id
1 'polypeptide(L)'
;MVAYARERDGDEELWAVTGLVHDLDYERHPDLDDVENGHPRTALRLFSELDWPPELIDAVAGHATFLGVPRETDMAKTLYAVDELSGFVAACALVRPTGIEGMAPKSVKKKLKQPSFAAGVNRDEVRQGAEELGVDFDEHIAFVIAAMAERADELGLAPRDRDAG
;
A
#
# COMPACT_ATOMS: atom_id res chain seq x y z
N MET A 1 1.64 6.03 -3.15
CA MET A 1 0.86 7.29 -2.97
C MET A 1 1.37 8.40 -3.88
N VAL A 2 2.56 8.97 -3.68
CA VAL A 2 3.07 10.16 -4.42
C VAL A 2 3.02 10.04 -5.95
N ALA A 3 3.40 8.90 -6.51
CA ALA A 3 3.35 8.70 -7.97
C ALA A 3 1.91 8.82 -8.52
N TYR A 4 0.93 8.31 -7.79
CA TYR A 4 -0.48 8.48 -8.15
C TYR A 4 -1.00 9.90 -7.90
N ALA A 5 -0.50 10.59 -6.87
CA ALA A 5 -0.83 12.01 -6.69
C ALA A 5 -0.44 12.85 -7.90
N ARG A 6 0.76 12.62 -8.45
CA ARG A 6 1.22 13.28 -9.69
C ARG A 6 0.37 12.97 -10.91
N GLU A 7 -0.04 11.73 -11.07
CA GLU A 7 -0.87 11.30 -12.21
C GLU A 7 -2.29 11.87 -12.14
N ARG A 8 -2.79 12.12 -10.91
CA ARG A 8 -4.17 12.53 -10.65
C ARG A 8 -4.32 13.97 -10.20
N ASP A 9 -3.27 14.79 -10.36
CA ASP A 9 -3.24 16.19 -9.93
C ASP A 9 -3.59 16.37 -8.43
N GLY A 10 -3.25 15.38 -7.59
CA GLY A 10 -3.44 15.40 -6.15
C GLY A 10 -2.31 16.12 -5.41
N ASP A 11 -2.55 16.48 -4.15
CA ASP A 11 -1.53 17.06 -3.27
C ASP A 11 -0.49 16.00 -2.88
N GLU A 12 0.71 16.08 -3.48
CA GLU A 12 1.79 15.10 -3.27
C GLU A 12 2.21 14.99 -1.80
N GLU A 13 2.23 16.10 -1.07
CA GLU A 13 2.63 16.12 0.35
C GLU A 13 1.56 15.44 1.22
N LEU A 14 0.30 15.81 1.02
CA LEU A 14 -0.81 15.19 1.73
C LEU A 14 -0.88 13.67 1.47
N TRP A 15 -0.74 13.26 0.20
CA TRP A 15 -0.77 11.84 -0.16
C TRP A 15 0.45 11.07 0.38
N ALA A 16 1.63 11.70 0.42
CA ALA A 16 2.83 11.11 1.02
C ALA A 16 2.63 10.88 2.52
N VAL A 17 2.16 11.89 3.23
CA VAL A 17 1.88 11.81 4.68
C VAL A 17 0.82 10.75 4.95
N THR A 18 -0.28 10.74 4.20
CA THR A 18 -1.34 9.74 4.35
C THR A 18 -0.80 8.32 4.22
N GLY A 19 -0.01 8.06 3.18
CA GLY A 19 0.62 6.74 2.98
C GLY A 19 1.65 6.37 4.06
N LEU A 20 2.30 7.36 4.68
CA LEU A 20 3.26 7.12 5.76
C LEU A 20 2.58 6.76 7.09
N VAL A 21 1.44 7.37 7.37
CA VAL A 21 0.81 7.29 8.70
C VAL A 21 -0.40 6.36 8.78
N HIS A 22 -0.84 5.77 7.66
CA HIS A 22 -2.07 4.96 7.66
C HIS A 22 -2.03 3.80 8.66
N ASP A 23 -0.86 3.22 8.89
CA ASP A 23 -0.60 2.12 9.82
C ASP A 23 0.09 2.56 11.12
N LEU A 24 0.02 3.85 11.49
CA LEU A 24 0.77 4.42 12.61
C LEU A 24 0.59 3.67 13.94
N ASP A 25 -0.59 3.13 14.16
CA ASP A 25 -0.93 2.41 15.40
C ASP A 25 -0.81 0.89 15.30
N TYR A 26 -0.59 0.33 14.09
CA TYR A 26 -0.66 -1.11 13.84
C TYR A 26 0.27 -1.95 14.72
N GLU A 27 1.52 -1.54 14.91
CA GLU A 27 2.48 -2.30 15.74
C GLU A 27 2.06 -2.40 17.22
N ARG A 28 1.36 -1.39 17.72
CA ARG A 28 0.91 -1.34 19.13
C ARG A 28 -0.49 -1.86 19.33
N HIS A 29 -1.31 -1.80 18.28
CA HIS A 29 -2.74 -2.09 18.32
C HIS A 29 -3.16 -3.02 17.16
N PRO A 30 -2.50 -4.20 16.99
CA PRO A 30 -2.72 -5.08 15.84
C PRO A 30 -4.06 -5.84 15.90
N ASP A 31 -4.78 -5.77 17.02
CA ASP A 31 -6.06 -6.45 17.19
C ASP A 31 -7.17 -5.68 16.46
N LEU A 32 -7.57 -6.19 15.30
CA LEU A 32 -8.63 -5.58 14.48
C LEU A 32 -10.03 -5.73 15.09
N ASP A 33 -10.21 -6.69 15.99
CA ASP A 33 -11.48 -6.95 16.70
C ASP A 33 -11.64 -6.05 17.93
N ASP A 34 -10.58 -5.40 18.40
CA ASP A 34 -10.68 -4.38 19.46
C ASP A 34 -11.36 -3.13 18.90
N VAL A 35 -12.66 -3.03 19.13
CA VAL A 35 -13.51 -1.94 18.63
C VAL A 35 -13.21 -0.57 19.23
N GLU A 36 -12.42 -0.50 20.30
CA GLU A 36 -12.05 0.77 20.95
C GLU A 36 -10.65 1.23 20.55
N ASN A 37 -9.66 0.35 20.58
CA ASN A 37 -8.25 0.73 20.45
C ASN A 37 -7.50 0.00 19.32
N GLY A 38 -8.12 -0.97 18.68
CA GLY A 38 -7.50 -1.70 17.57
C GLY A 38 -7.26 -0.81 16.35
N HIS A 39 -6.28 -1.19 15.53
CA HIS A 39 -5.99 -0.52 14.26
C HIS A 39 -7.24 -0.44 13.36
N PRO A 40 -7.49 0.67 12.65
CA PRO A 40 -6.80 1.98 12.71
C PRO A 40 -7.46 2.98 13.67
N ARG A 41 -8.33 2.54 14.59
CA ARG A 41 -9.16 3.40 15.43
C ARG A 41 -8.37 4.32 16.34
N THR A 42 -7.23 3.83 16.85
CA THR A 42 -6.35 4.66 17.69
C THR A 42 -5.68 5.75 16.88
N ALA A 43 -5.20 5.46 15.66
CA ALA A 43 -4.64 6.47 14.77
C ALA A 43 -5.70 7.50 14.36
N LEU A 44 -6.91 7.06 13.98
CA LEU A 44 -8.02 7.95 13.59
C LEU A 44 -8.41 8.91 14.71
N ARG A 45 -8.46 8.43 15.96
CA ARG A 45 -8.73 9.28 17.14
C ARG A 45 -7.62 10.32 17.30
N LEU A 46 -6.35 9.89 17.23
CA LEU A 46 -5.21 10.80 17.34
C LEU A 46 -5.22 11.88 16.24
N PHE A 47 -5.50 11.51 15.00
CA PHE A 47 -5.57 12.46 13.90
C PHE A 47 -6.69 13.48 14.09
N SER A 48 -7.85 13.03 14.59
CA SER A 48 -8.98 13.91 14.91
C SER A 48 -8.67 14.87 16.06
N GLU A 49 -7.99 14.40 17.12
CA GLU A 49 -7.56 15.24 18.26
C GLU A 49 -6.51 16.28 17.89
N LEU A 50 -5.73 16.02 16.85
CA LEU A 50 -4.69 16.91 16.35
C LEU A 50 -5.15 17.78 15.16
N ASP A 51 -6.44 17.80 14.85
CA ASP A 51 -7.04 18.56 13.75
C ASP A 51 -6.36 18.28 12.39
N TRP A 52 -6.03 17.03 12.11
CA TRP A 52 -5.49 16.63 10.81
C TRP A 52 -6.51 16.76 9.69
N PRO A 53 -6.07 16.90 8.40
CA PRO A 53 -6.99 17.06 7.28
C PRO A 53 -8.04 15.97 7.23
N PRO A 54 -9.35 16.33 7.12
CA PRO A 54 -10.43 15.33 7.05
C PRO A 54 -10.25 14.32 5.94
N GLU A 55 -9.73 14.75 4.79
CA GLU A 55 -9.47 13.87 3.65
C GLU A 55 -8.46 12.75 3.99
N LEU A 56 -7.42 13.06 4.79
CA LEU A 56 -6.47 12.06 5.29
C LEU A 56 -7.18 11.09 6.24
N ILE A 57 -7.98 11.60 7.18
CA ILE A 57 -8.71 10.79 8.15
C ILE A 57 -9.67 9.84 7.43
N ASP A 58 -10.41 10.32 6.43
CA ASP A 58 -11.33 9.52 5.63
C ASP A 58 -10.59 8.45 4.82
N ALA A 59 -9.43 8.79 4.23
CA ALA A 59 -8.63 7.82 3.49
C ALA A 59 -8.09 6.72 4.41
N VAL A 60 -7.58 7.08 5.59
CA VAL A 60 -7.12 6.12 6.59
C VAL A 60 -8.27 5.29 7.14
N ALA A 61 -9.46 5.86 7.37
CA ALA A 61 -10.64 5.07 7.76
C ALA A 61 -11.08 4.11 6.66
N GLY A 62 -11.02 4.55 5.40
CA GLY A 62 -11.45 3.78 4.23
C GLY A 62 -10.54 2.61 3.88
N HIS A 63 -9.24 2.61 4.24
CA HIS A 63 -8.35 1.50 3.92
C HIS A 63 -8.72 0.23 4.70
N ALA A 64 -9.24 0.38 5.92
CA ALA A 64 -9.68 -0.72 6.75
C ALA A 64 -11.13 -1.13 6.38
N THR A 65 -11.27 -2.07 5.46
CA THR A 65 -12.56 -2.50 4.87
C THR A 65 -13.62 -2.85 5.92
N PHE A 66 -13.23 -3.41 7.07
CA PHE A 66 -14.13 -3.79 8.16
C PHE A 66 -14.78 -2.60 8.89
N LEU A 67 -14.27 -1.38 8.72
CA LEU A 67 -14.93 -0.17 9.25
C LEU A 67 -16.13 0.26 8.42
N GLY A 68 -16.28 -0.24 7.19
CA GLY A 68 -17.40 0.08 6.31
C GLY A 68 -17.42 1.54 5.84
N VAL A 69 -16.30 2.26 5.94
CA VAL A 69 -16.18 3.64 5.46
C VAL A 69 -16.01 3.64 3.94
N PRO A 70 -16.85 4.36 3.18
CA PRO A 70 -16.74 4.38 1.73
C PRO A 70 -15.48 5.15 1.28
N ARG A 71 -14.83 4.66 0.25
CA ARG A 71 -13.70 5.33 -0.40
C ARG A 71 -14.20 6.20 -1.55
N GLU A 72 -14.49 7.47 -1.25
CA GLU A 72 -15.08 8.38 -2.25
C GLU A 72 -14.01 9.16 -3.02
N THR A 73 -12.94 9.59 -2.34
CA THR A 73 -11.87 10.39 -2.95
C THR A 73 -10.85 9.53 -3.69
N ASP A 74 -10.15 10.13 -4.66
CA ASP A 74 -9.05 9.45 -5.36
C ASP A 74 -7.92 9.05 -4.41
N MET A 75 -7.65 9.86 -3.38
CA MET A 75 -6.66 9.54 -2.36
C MET A 75 -7.04 8.28 -1.57
N ALA A 76 -8.29 8.17 -1.11
CA ALA A 76 -8.78 7.01 -0.37
C ALA A 76 -8.76 5.73 -1.22
N LYS A 77 -9.20 5.81 -2.48
CA LYS A 77 -9.13 4.69 -3.43
C LYS A 77 -7.69 4.28 -3.72
N THR A 78 -6.80 5.27 -3.87
CA THR A 78 -5.39 4.99 -4.13
C THR A 78 -4.72 4.35 -2.93
N LEU A 79 -4.95 4.85 -1.72
CA LEU A 79 -4.39 4.24 -0.51
C LEU A 79 -4.74 2.76 -0.45
N TYR A 80 -6.02 2.44 -0.54
CA TYR A 80 -6.51 1.07 -0.53
C TYR A 80 -5.92 0.20 -1.66
N ALA A 81 -5.77 0.77 -2.87
CA ALA A 81 -5.26 0.03 -4.02
C ALA A 81 -3.75 -0.27 -3.93
N VAL A 82 -2.97 0.61 -3.28
CA VAL A 82 -1.51 0.43 -3.23
C VAL A 82 -1.04 -0.27 -1.95
N ASP A 83 -1.82 -0.29 -0.90
CA ASP A 83 -1.46 -0.81 0.41
C ASP A 83 -0.97 -2.27 0.32
N GLU A 84 -1.86 -3.21 0.19
CA GLU A 84 -1.53 -4.63 0.08
C GLU A 84 -0.64 -4.96 -1.14
N LEU A 85 -0.83 -4.25 -2.25
CA LEU A 85 -0.04 -4.49 -3.46
C LEU A 85 1.43 -4.08 -3.27
N SER A 86 1.71 -2.96 -2.61
CA SER A 86 3.09 -2.49 -2.41
C SER A 86 3.88 -3.46 -1.54
N GLY A 87 3.29 -3.95 -0.46
CA GLY A 87 3.88 -5.00 0.39
C GLY A 87 4.12 -6.30 -0.39
N PHE A 88 3.17 -6.69 -1.25
CA PHE A 88 3.33 -7.88 -2.08
C PHE A 88 4.42 -7.73 -3.14
N VAL A 89 4.53 -6.57 -3.80
CA VAL A 89 5.61 -6.24 -4.75
C VAL A 89 6.96 -6.26 -4.06
N ALA A 90 7.08 -5.68 -2.86
CA ALA A 90 8.29 -5.73 -2.05
C ALA A 90 8.69 -7.17 -1.73
N ALA A 91 7.76 -8.01 -1.28
CA ALA A 91 8.01 -9.43 -1.03
C ALA A 91 8.48 -10.17 -2.30
N CYS A 92 7.91 -9.86 -3.47
CA CYS A 92 8.35 -10.41 -4.74
C CYS A 92 9.79 -9.99 -5.09
N ALA A 93 10.16 -8.73 -4.83
CA ALA A 93 11.51 -8.22 -5.08
C ALA A 93 12.55 -8.88 -4.16
N LEU A 94 12.24 -8.99 -2.87
CA LEU A 94 13.14 -9.54 -1.86
C LEU A 94 13.56 -11.00 -2.10
N VAL A 95 12.78 -11.79 -2.83
CA VAL A 95 13.14 -13.19 -3.16
C VAL A 95 13.89 -13.32 -4.49
N ARG A 96 14.18 -12.22 -5.16
CA ARG A 96 14.91 -12.19 -6.44
C ARG A 96 16.34 -11.74 -6.24
N PRO A 97 17.34 -12.37 -6.92
CA PRO A 97 18.72 -11.88 -6.90
C PRO A 97 18.85 -10.45 -7.46
N THR A 98 17.98 -10.10 -8.42
CA THR A 98 17.95 -8.78 -9.08
C THR A 98 17.02 -7.78 -8.37
N GLY A 99 16.51 -8.13 -7.19
CA GLY A 99 15.58 -7.26 -6.50
C GLY A 99 14.36 -6.89 -7.37
N ILE A 100 14.01 -5.61 -7.37
CA ILE A 100 12.91 -5.09 -8.17
C ILE A 100 13.30 -4.87 -9.65
N GLU A 101 14.61 -4.84 -9.96
CA GLU A 101 15.09 -4.60 -11.31
C GLU A 101 14.55 -5.64 -12.30
N GLY A 102 14.02 -5.17 -13.44
CA GLY A 102 13.43 -6.03 -14.48
C GLY A 102 12.22 -6.86 -14.00
N MET A 103 11.60 -6.51 -12.89
CA MET A 103 10.35 -7.15 -12.47
C MET A 103 9.19 -6.68 -13.34
N ALA A 104 8.31 -7.61 -13.71
CA ALA A 104 7.16 -7.35 -14.56
C ALA A 104 5.86 -7.84 -13.90
N PRO A 105 4.69 -7.31 -14.27
CA PRO A 105 3.39 -7.71 -13.73
C PRO A 105 3.16 -9.22 -13.76
N LYS A 106 3.61 -9.89 -14.82
CA LYS A 106 3.52 -11.36 -14.94
C LYS A 106 4.19 -12.09 -13.78
N SER A 107 5.30 -11.57 -13.26
CA SER A 107 6.02 -12.17 -12.12
C SER A 107 5.20 -12.03 -10.85
N VAL A 108 4.62 -10.86 -10.59
CA VAL A 108 3.76 -10.58 -9.45
C VAL A 108 2.51 -11.45 -9.52
N LYS A 109 1.81 -11.49 -10.66
CA LYS A 109 0.62 -12.33 -10.85
C LYS A 109 0.89 -13.83 -10.68
N LYS A 110 2.08 -14.30 -11.06
CA LYS A 110 2.49 -15.69 -10.82
C LYS A 110 2.62 -15.97 -9.32
N LYS A 111 3.14 -15.04 -8.55
CA LYS A 111 3.28 -15.15 -7.09
C LYS A 111 1.93 -15.02 -6.37
N LEU A 112 1.02 -14.15 -6.84
CA LEU A 112 -0.34 -14.03 -6.30
C LEU A 112 -1.13 -15.36 -6.34
N LYS A 113 -0.79 -16.27 -7.26
CA LYS A 113 -1.37 -17.60 -7.35
C LYS A 113 -0.81 -18.61 -6.33
N GLN A 114 0.18 -18.22 -5.53
CA GLN A 114 0.83 -19.08 -4.53
C GLN A 114 0.37 -18.67 -3.12
N PRO A 115 -0.59 -19.36 -2.49
CA PRO A 115 -1.17 -18.95 -1.22
C PRO A 115 -0.16 -18.84 -0.07
N SER A 116 0.89 -19.68 -0.09
CA SER A 116 1.93 -19.70 0.94
C SER A 116 2.97 -18.59 0.80
N PHE A 117 3.02 -17.90 -0.37
CA PHE A 117 3.94 -16.79 -0.57
C PHE A 117 3.31 -15.51 -0.04
N ALA A 118 3.99 -14.78 0.85
CA ALA A 118 3.45 -13.58 1.51
C ALA A 118 2.00 -13.83 2.00
N ALA A 119 1.82 -14.85 2.85
CA ALA A 119 0.51 -15.37 3.22
C ALA A 119 -0.38 -14.34 3.95
N GLY A 120 0.21 -13.32 4.58
CA GLY A 120 -0.51 -12.23 5.25
C GLY A 120 -1.20 -11.26 4.30
N VAL A 121 -0.80 -11.19 3.03
CA VAL A 121 -1.39 -10.27 2.05
C VAL A 121 -2.79 -10.73 1.63
N ASN A 122 -3.77 -9.84 1.70
CA ASN A 122 -5.14 -10.08 1.23
C ASN A 122 -5.23 -9.91 -0.29
N ARG A 123 -5.28 -11.03 -1.00
CA ARG A 123 -5.28 -11.06 -2.48
C ARG A 123 -6.56 -10.55 -3.12
N ASP A 124 -7.65 -10.60 -2.39
CA ASP A 124 -8.91 -10.08 -2.88
C ASP A 124 -8.90 -8.56 -2.81
N GLU A 125 -8.35 -7.98 -1.73
CA GLU A 125 -8.14 -6.53 -1.62
C GLU A 125 -7.16 -6.00 -2.67
N VAL A 126 -6.08 -6.73 -3.00
CA VAL A 126 -5.18 -6.38 -4.11
C VAL A 126 -5.93 -6.22 -5.45
N ARG A 127 -6.94 -7.06 -5.72
CA ARG A 127 -7.74 -6.96 -6.96
C ARG A 127 -8.80 -5.87 -6.87
N GLN A 128 -9.53 -5.88 -5.76
CA GLN A 128 -10.58 -4.91 -5.50
C GLN A 128 -10.06 -3.47 -5.52
N GLY A 129 -8.84 -3.25 -4.99
CA GLY A 129 -8.20 -1.95 -5.02
C GLY A 129 -8.01 -1.40 -6.44
N ALA A 130 -7.56 -2.21 -7.38
CA ALA A 130 -7.43 -1.81 -8.78
C ALA A 130 -8.81 -1.52 -9.44
N GLU A 131 -9.82 -2.34 -9.12
CA GLU A 131 -11.19 -2.16 -9.62
C GLU A 131 -11.81 -0.86 -9.10
N GLU A 132 -11.69 -0.57 -7.79
CA GLU A 132 -12.22 0.66 -7.19
C GLU A 132 -11.48 1.92 -7.65
N LEU A 133 -10.16 1.80 -7.88
CA LEU A 133 -9.35 2.87 -8.45
C LEU A 133 -9.67 3.12 -9.94
N GLY A 134 -10.33 2.17 -10.61
CA GLY A 134 -10.73 2.25 -12.01
C GLY A 134 -9.59 2.08 -13.00
N VAL A 135 -8.57 1.27 -12.65
CA VAL A 135 -7.38 1.03 -13.47
C VAL A 135 -7.29 -0.45 -13.90
N ASP A 136 -6.63 -0.70 -15.04
CA ASP A 136 -6.29 -2.06 -15.44
C ASP A 136 -5.33 -2.68 -14.44
N PHE A 137 -5.56 -3.93 -14.09
CA PHE A 137 -4.78 -4.60 -13.05
C PHE A 137 -3.30 -4.79 -13.41
N ASP A 138 -2.98 -5.06 -14.68
CA ASP A 138 -1.59 -5.22 -15.13
C ASP A 138 -0.88 -3.86 -15.17
N GLU A 139 -1.58 -2.83 -15.63
CA GLU A 139 -1.08 -1.44 -15.62
C GLU A 139 -0.85 -0.95 -14.19
N HIS A 140 -1.77 -1.22 -13.27
CA HIS A 140 -1.62 -0.88 -11.87
C HIS A 140 -0.39 -1.55 -11.23
N ILE A 141 -0.21 -2.86 -11.43
CA ILE A 141 1.00 -3.56 -10.95
C ILE A 141 2.26 -2.96 -11.56
N ALA A 142 2.26 -2.68 -12.87
CA ALA A 142 3.42 -2.07 -13.55
C ALA A 142 3.76 -0.70 -12.97
N PHE A 143 2.74 0.11 -12.70
CA PHE A 143 2.87 1.45 -12.13
C PHE A 143 3.48 1.40 -10.71
N VAL A 144 2.96 0.52 -9.85
CA VAL A 144 3.50 0.33 -8.49
C VAL A 144 4.94 -0.17 -8.53
N ILE A 145 5.28 -1.13 -9.42
CA ILE A 145 6.65 -1.60 -9.60
C ILE A 145 7.56 -0.43 -10.01
N ALA A 146 7.15 0.38 -10.98
CA ALA A 146 7.95 1.52 -11.47
C ALA A 146 8.18 2.55 -10.36
N ALA A 147 7.14 2.94 -9.64
CA ALA A 147 7.24 3.90 -8.52
C ALA A 147 8.17 3.40 -7.40
N MET A 148 8.10 2.10 -7.07
CA MET A 148 9.00 1.51 -6.06
C MET A 148 10.43 1.35 -6.58
N ALA A 149 10.62 1.12 -7.87
CA ALA A 149 11.95 0.99 -8.48
C ALA A 149 12.72 2.32 -8.48
N GLU A 150 12.05 3.46 -8.56
CA GLU A 150 12.68 4.79 -8.41
C GLU A 150 13.35 5.00 -7.05
N ARG A 151 12.93 4.25 -6.03
CA ARG A 151 13.43 4.31 -4.65
C ARG A 151 14.01 2.97 -4.19
N ALA A 152 14.46 2.14 -5.12
CA ALA A 152 14.88 0.77 -4.83
C ALA A 152 15.96 0.68 -3.73
N ASP A 153 16.95 1.58 -3.75
CA ASP A 153 18.02 1.63 -2.75
C ASP A 153 17.48 1.98 -1.36
N GLU A 154 16.64 3.00 -1.28
CA GLU A 154 16.04 3.46 -0.02
C GLU A 154 15.11 2.39 0.60
N LEU A 155 14.43 1.63 -0.26
CA LEU A 155 13.51 0.56 0.14
C LEU A 155 14.22 -0.79 0.38
N GLY A 156 15.53 -0.89 0.13
CA GLY A 156 16.26 -2.15 0.22
C GLY A 156 15.83 -3.19 -0.83
N LEU A 157 15.32 -2.73 -1.96
CA LEU A 157 14.81 -3.56 -3.05
C LEU A 157 15.74 -3.61 -4.27
N ALA A 158 16.91 -2.97 -4.20
CA ALA A 158 17.94 -3.02 -5.23
C ALA A 158 18.50 -4.44 -5.39
N PRO A 159 19.20 -4.72 -6.53
CA PRO A 159 19.91 -5.99 -6.70
C PRO A 159 20.86 -6.27 -5.53
N ARG A 160 20.91 -7.51 -5.09
CA ARG A 160 21.88 -7.91 -4.05
C ARG A 160 23.24 -8.10 -4.70
N ASP A 161 24.27 -7.46 -4.15
CA ASP A 161 25.64 -7.72 -4.53
C ASP A 161 25.97 -9.21 -4.33
N ARG A 162 26.37 -9.88 -5.40
CA ARG A 162 26.75 -11.30 -5.36
C ARG A 162 28.07 -11.57 -4.63
N ASP A 163 28.81 -10.51 -4.29
CA ASP A 163 30.16 -10.57 -3.74
C ASP A 163 30.22 -10.26 -2.23
N ALA A 164 29.10 -10.17 -1.52
CA ALA A 164 29.05 -9.98 -0.07
C ALA A 164 28.79 -11.32 0.66
N GLY A 165 29.66 -12.30 0.42
CA GLY A 165 29.63 -13.61 1.08
C GLY A 165 31.03 -14.09 1.49
#